data_e352fc961cb7833a9aa84dd1fb1f3821
#
_entry.id   e352fc961cb7833a9aa84dd1fb1f3821
#
_cell.length_a   1.000
_cell.length_b   1.000
_cell.length_c   1.000
_cell.angle_alpha   90.00
_cell.angle_beta   90.00
_cell.angle_gamma   90.00
#
_symmetry.space_group_name_H-M   'P 1'
#
loop_
_entity.id
_entity.type
_entity.pdbx_description
1 polymer ?
#
loop_
_entity_poly.entity_id
_entity_poly.type
_entity_poly.pdbx_seq_one_letter_code
_entity_poly.pdbx_strand_id
1 'polypeptide(L)'
;LEIHSQPRTLNTLPSAITTGTTAEVQCFGYNLGGKTVKGTLLESLPLQLSSAQLQSDFRIPAFADSTSATVASTPVVPHKSIHPVDIAVIDYPVIANSGSNVDRNTSLPIEIPIDISGHLPNAQDRHWYQIQLHAGQAITIESIGARIGSPVDLAVHVFSEDNTKQLQVLNDERFNIGGTRFPTAHFDATATFIAPADGIYHLVVRNRIGNSNKDYRRTYRLKLNRQQPDFTVVAIGKLNAPTGLTVRPGGHETIHLLATTSSSHQHSIRVTASGLPPGVTCEDAWIGPGIRQIPLTISATDTAEPFIGSFQLHASIDVGGQTVTQRVLPGTMNRTDLPLGSGRLESDFTLSVTDAAPITATASIDRERYQQGSIIDLNITVDRREGQPDAEVKLNGDSLPPQIQDHVTSIDSGESQGVASFYIPEHLPPGMYTIAARVRTTHSYPLDPALGAAKEAATTILTNAVSFEVYPAPYIVRIDLDAPKKIKRGQVIQMPYSCIRNNQFIGKIHTEIRAPGGVVGIRGRGVTFVGQTETGVIQIIANDDAPLGKQSGLRLEGLGTVEDEGIHLGSVFLDLEIVE
;
A
#
# COMPACT_ATOMS: atom_id res chain seq x y z
N LEU A 1 -25.90 20.09 -23.90
CA LEU A 1 -25.80 19.82 -25.34
C LEU A 1 -24.70 20.70 -25.91
N GLU A 2 -23.58 20.11 -26.35
CA GLU A 2 -22.53 20.83 -27.06
C GLU A 2 -22.70 20.62 -28.57
N ILE A 3 -22.67 21.68 -29.34
CA ILE A 3 -22.71 21.64 -30.82
C ILE A 3 -21.40 22.24 -31.32
N HIS A 4 -20.54 21.41 -31.90
CA HIS A 4 -19.25 21.84 -32.46
C HIS A 4 -19.14 21.49 -33.94
N SER A 5 -18.52 22.38 -34.69
CA SER A 5 -18.08 22.12 -36.07
C SER A 5 -16.63 21.64 -36.14
N GLN A 6 -15.91 21.63 -35.02
CA GLN A 6 -14.51 21.21 -34.97
C GLN A 6 -14.37 19.67 -34.94
N PRO A 7 -13.22 19.12 -35.37
CA PRO A 7 -12.93 17.70 -35.24
C PRO A 7 -13.09 17.20 -33.79
N ARG A 8 -13.72 16.04 -33.63
CA ARG A 8 -13.87 15.37 -32.35
C ARG A 8 -13.56 13.90 -32.48
N THR A 9 -12.45 13.47 -31.90
CA THR A 9 -12.11 12.04 -31.78
C THR A 9 -12.85 11.45 -30.58
N LEU A 10 -13.45 10.29 -30.77
CA LEU A 10 -14.16 9.55 -29.72
C LEU A 10 -13.33 8.42 -29.15
N ASN A 11 -12.63 7.68 -30.02
CA ASN A 11 -11.75 6.58 -29.62
C ASN A 11 -10.74 6.26 -30.72
N THR A 12 -9.83 5.35 -30.42
CA THR A 12 -8.78 4.86 -31.34
C THR A 12 -8.74 3.35 -31.34
N LEU A 13 -8.22 2.79 -32.47
CA LEU A 13 -7.95 1.37 -32.63
C LEU A 13 -6.60 1.16 -33.31
N PRO A 14 -5.59 0.55 -32.70
CA PRO A 14 -5.58 0.18 -31.29
C PRO A 14 -5.63 1.39 -30.35
N SER A 15 -5.99 1.19 -29.09
CA SER A 15 -5.90 2.18 -28.01
C SER A 15 -4.64 1.99 -27.15
N ALA A 16 -3.68 1.23 -27.64
CA ALA A 16 -2.35 1.06 -27.06
C ALA A 16 -1.32 0.94 -28.19
N ILE A 17 -0.05 1.24 -27.88
CA ILE A 17 1.10 1.00 -28.76
C ILE A 17 2.27 0.42 -27.98
N THR A 18 3.11 -0.35 -28.66
CA THR A 18 4.29 -0.95 -28.02
C THR A 18 5.41 0.09 -27.89
N THR A 19 6.10 0.11 -26.75
CA THR A 19 7.28 0.95 -26.50
C THR A 19 8.34 0.75 -27.61
N GLY A 20 8.98 1.85 -28.02
CA GLY A 20 10.00 1.83 -29.08
C GLY A 20 9.47 1.67 -30.50
N THR A 21 8.13 1.64 -30.71
CA THR A 21 7.53 1.46 -32.03
C THR A 21 6.80 2.69 -32.53
N THR A 22 6.57 2.72 -33.83
CA THR A 22 5.60 3.60 -34.52
C THR A 22 4.46 2.73 -35.03
N ALA A 23 3.23 3.07 -34.68
CA ALA A 23 2.04 2.32 -35.07
C ALA A 23 1.05 3.19 -35.81
N GLU A 24 0.35 2.59 -36.78
CA GLU A 24 -0.85 3.20 -37.37
C GLU A 24 -2.03 2.97 -36.40
N VAL A 25 -2.66 4.06 -36.02
CA VAL A 25 -3.83 4.07 -35.15
C VAL A 25 -5.01 4.67 -35.90
N GLN A 26 -6.11 3.94 -36.02
CA GLN A 26 -7.34 4.45 -36.62
C GLN A 26 -8.10 5.30 -35.58
N CYS A 27 -8.26 6.58 -35.84
CA CYS A 27 -9.09 7.48 -35.05
C CYS A 27 -10.53 7.42 -35.57
N PHE A 28 -11.50 7.29 -34.65
CA PHE A 28 -12.93 7.33 -34.95
C PHE A 28 -13.57 8.53 -34.29
N GLY A 29 -14.41 9.25 -35.04
CA GLY A 29 -15.03 10.48 -34.52
C GLY A 29 -15.92 11.20 -35.53
N TYR A 30 -16.09 12.49 -35.30
CA TYR A 30 -16.88 13.38 -36.15
C TYR A 30 -16.01 14.51 -36.71
N ASN A 31 -16.28 14.91 -37.94
CA ASN A 31 -15.58 16.02 -38.63
C ASN A 31 -14.05 15.81 -38.71
N LEU A 32 -13.58 14.58 -38.79
CA LEU A 32 -12.16 14.27 -38.88
C LEU A 32 -11.58 14.50 -40.28
N GLY A 33 -12.44 14.62 -41.32
CA GLY A 33 -12.03 14.68 -42.71
C GLY A 33 -11.56 13.32 -43.26
N GLY A 34 -11.93 12.24 -42.60
CA GLY A 34 -11.61 10.87 -42.97
C GLY A 34 -12.69 10.16 -43.76
N LYS A 35 -12.61 8.82 -43.83
CA LYS A 35 -13.61 8.00 -44.49
C LYS A 35 -14.81 7.75 -43.59
N THR A 36 -16.03 7.95 -44.13
CA THR A 36 -17.26 7.63 -43.37
C THR A 36 -17.35 6.14 -43.07
N VAL A 37 -17.60 5.80 -41.82
CA VAL A 37 -17.82 4.43 -41.38
C VAL A 37 -19.21 3.98 -41.82
N LYS A 38 -19.29 2.90 -42.63
CA LYS A 38 -20.53 2.43 -43.25
C LYS A 38 -21.70 2.30 -42.28
N GLY A 39 -22.79 3.01 -42.60
CA GLY A 39 -24.02 2.99 -41.81
C GLY A 39 -24.00 3.86 -40.57
N THR A 40 -23.10 4.83 -40.47
CA THR A 40 -23.00 5.80 -39.38
C THR A 40 -22.66 7.19 -39.90
N LEU A 41 -22.68 8.17 -38.97
CA LEU A 41 -22.15 9.53 -39.21
C LEU A 41 -20.68 9.66 -38.74
N LEU A 42 -20.08 8.57 -38.25
CA LEU A 42 -18.68 8.57 -37.84
C LEU A 42 -17.74 8.52 -39.02
N GLU A 43 -16.62 9.15 -38.86
CA GLU A 43 -15.49 9.10 -39.75
C GLU A 43 -14.34 8.33 -39.14
N SER A 44 -13.51 7.68 -39.95
CA SER A 44 -12.25 7.07 -39.53
C SER A 44 -11.09 7.74 -40.25
N LEU A 45 -10.05 8.04 -39.50
CA LEU A 45 -8.82 8.66 -40.01
C LEU A 45 -7.61 7.92 -39.48
N PRO A 46 -6.68 7.42 -40.32
CA PRO A 46 -5.43 6.82 -39.87
C PRO A 46 -4.48 7.91 -39.35
N LEU A 47 -3.80 7.62 -38.26
CA LEU A 47 -2.78 8.47 -37.63
C LEU A 47 -1.54 7.62 -37.34
N GLN A 48 -0.36 8.10 -37.73
CA GLN A 48 0.91 7.48 -37.31
C GLN A 48 1.34 8.05 -35.98
N LEU A 49 1.54 7.20 -35.00
CA LEU A 49 1.97 7.57 -33.65
C LEU A 49 3.26 6.85 -33.28
N SER A 50 4.24 7.61 -32.84
CA SER A 50 5.48 7.08 -32.27
C SER A 50 5.39 7.07 -30.73
N SER A 51 5.73 5.95 -30.11
CA SER A 51 5.80 5.86 -28.64
C SER A 51 6.78 6.86 -28.04
N ALA A 52 7.90 7.15 -28.71
CA ALA A 52 8.87 8.14 -28.28
C ALA A 52 8.28 9.57 -28.28
N GLN A 53 7.47 9.93 -29.29
CA GLN A 53 6.75 11.19 -29.32
C GLN A 53 5.75 11.31 -28.19
N LEU A 54 4.97 10.25 -27.93
CA LEU A 54 4.01 10.24 -26.84
C LEU A 54 4.67 10.43 -25.47
N GLN A 55 5.89 9.95 -25.30
CA GLN A 55 6.66 10.14 -24.07
C GLN A 55 7.34 11.51 -23.96
N SER A 56 7.69 12.14 -25.09
CA SER A 56 8.45 13.40 -25.11
C SER A 56 7.58 14.65 -25.26
N ASP A 57 6.55 14.59 -26.09
CA ASP A 57 5.76 15.77 -26.48
C ASP A 57 4.62 16.06 -25.48
N PHE A 58 4.19 15.04 -24.74
CA PHE A 58 3.17 15.17 -23.74
C PHE A 58 3.80 15.10 -22.34
N ARG A 59 4.07 16.26 -21.75
CA ARG A 59 4.51 16.40 -20.34
C ARG A 59 3.41 16.05 -19.34
N ILE A 60 2.24 15.62 -19.80
CA ILE A 60 1.22 15.05 -18.94
C ILE A 60 1.64 13.62 -18.64
N PRO A 61 1.83 13.26 -17.38
CA PRO A 61 2.31 11.96 -17.01
C PRO A 61 1.41 10.86 -17.58
N ALA A 62 2.00 9.80 -18.12
CA ALA A 62 1.28 8.59 -18.44
C ALA A 62 0.70 8.02 -17.14
N PHE A 63 -0.60 7.75 -17.11
CA PHE A 63 -1.22 7.09 -15.96
C PHE A 63 -0.71 5.65 -15.86
N ALA A 64 -0.42 5.20 -14.65
CA ALA A 64 0.13 3.87 -14.47
C ALA A 64 -0.82 2.79 -14.99
N ASP A 65 -0.34 1.97 -15.90
CA ASP A 65 -1.07 0.81 -16.35
C ASP A 65 -1.19 -0.20 -15.22
N SER A 66 -2.39 -0.39 -14.73
CA SER A 66 -2.64 -1.23 -13.57
C SER A 66 -3.97 -1.94 -13.68
N THR A 67 -4.14 -2.93 -12.84
CA THR A 67 -5.42 -3.61 -12.62
C THR A 67 -6.46 -2.74 -11.90
N SER A 68 -6.12 -1.51 -11.59
CA SER A 68 -6.97 -0.58 -10.86
C SER A 68 -7.99 0.16 -11.73
N ALA A 69 -8.69 1.11 -11.15
CA ALA A 69 -9.68 1.95 -11.83
C ALA A 69 -9.11 2.83 -12.95
N THR A 70 -7.80 3.03 -12.98
CA THR A 70 -7.12 3.82 -14.00
C THR A 70 -6.23 2.96 -14.87
N VAL A 71 -6.10 3.32 -16.13
CA VAL A 71 -5.24 2.65 -17.11
C VAL A 71 -4.10 3.59 -17.46
N ALA A 72 -2.88 3.06 -17.56
CA ALA A 72 -1.76 3.85 -18.05
C ALA A 72 -2.00 4.27 -19.48
N SER A 73 -2.10 5.55 -19.71
CA SER A 73 -2.32 6.11 -21.01
C SER A 73 -1.78 7.53 -21.11
N THR A 74 -1.44 7.93 -22.31
CA THR A 74 -1.04 9.29 -22.63
C THR A 74 -2.17 9.96 -23.40
N PRO A 75 -2.69 11.11 -22.96
CA PRO A 75 -3.68 11.84 -23.73
C PRO A 75 -3.06 12.37 -25.04
N VAL A 76 -3.71 12.08 -26.14
CA VAL A 76 -3.33 12.51 -27.47
C VAL A 76 -4.44 13.36 -28.07
N VAL A 77 -4.09 14.44 -28.74
CA VAL A 77 -5.04 15.28 -29.49
C VAL A 77 -4.91 14.99 -30.98
N PRO A 78 -5.60 13.96 -31.49
CA PRO A 78 -5.49 13.59 -32.87
C PRO A 78 -6.13 14.65 -33.79
N HIS A 79 -5.45 14.98 -34.86
CA HIS A 79 -5.98 15.79 -35.98
C HIS A 79 -6.72 17.07 -35.50
N LYS A 80 -6.13 17.82 -34.56
CA LYS A 80 -6.73 19.05 -34.01
C LYS A 80 -8.10 18.82 -33.33
N SER A 81 -8.35 17.60 -32.84
CA SER A 81 -9.55 17.30 -32.05
C SER A 81 -9.65 18.21 -30.83
N ILE A 82 -10.88 18.62 -30.51
CA ILE A 82 -11.17 19.42 -29.30
C ILE A 82 -11.00 18.62 -28.00
N HIS A 83 -11.01 17.29 -28.09
CA HIS A 83 -10.82 16.42 -26.93
C HIS A 83 -9.65 15.47 -27.15
N PRO A 84 -8.79 15.28 -26.15
CA PRO A 84 -7.78 14.24 -26.19
C PRO A 84 -8.42 12.85 -26.10
N VAL A 85 -7.72 11.86 -26.61
CA VAL A 85 -7.99 10.45 -26.36
C VAL A 85 -6.77 9.82 -25.71
N ASP A 86 -7.01 8.88 -24.80
CA ASP A 86 -5.94 8.21 -24.10
C ASP A 86 -5.40 7.04 -24.91
N ILE A 87 -4.09 6.95 -25.04
CA ILE A 87 -3.37 5.85 -25.68
C ILE A 87 -2.33 5.30 -24.73
N ALA A 88 -2.41 4.00 -24.44
CA ALA A 88 -1.44 3.34 -23.58
C ALA A 88 -0.13 3.08 -24.34
N VAL A 89 1.00 3.23 -23.65
CA VAL A 89 2.33 2.78 -24.11
C VAL A 89 2.76 1.62 -23.23
N ILE A 90 3.00 0.45 -23.82
CA ILE A 90 3.26 -0.80 -23.10
C ILE A 90 4.46 -1.55 -23.68
N ASP A 91 5.11 -2.41 -22.88
CA ASP A 91 6.38 -3.05 -23.23
C ASP A 91 6.22 -4.42 -23.92
N TYR A 92 5.02 -4.79 -24.34
CA TYR A 92 4.74 -6.05 -25.02
C TYR A 92 3.86 -5.84 -26.26
N PRO A 93 3.68 -6.87 -27.11
CA PRO A 93 2.98 -6.73 -28.39
C PRO A 93 1.55 -6.21 -28.25
N VAL A 94 1.19 -5.28 -29.13
CA VAL A 94 -0.17 -4.74 -29.29
C VAL A 94 -0.70 -5.12 -30.66
N ILE A 95 -1.95 -5.61 -30.71
CA ILE A 95 -2.65 -5.86 -31.94
C ILE A 95 -4.02 -5.18 -32.00
N ALA A 96 -4.42 -4.72 -33.19
CA ALA A 96 -5.78 -4.29 -33.48
C ALA A 96 -6.57 -5.49 -33.98
N ASN A 97 -7.68 -5.84 -33.33
CA ASN A 97 -8.56 -6.90 -33.78
C ASN A 97 -9.41 -6.43 -34.98
N SER A 98 -9.32 -7.14 -36.11
CA SER A 98 -10.08 -6.86 -37.31
C SER A 98 -11.59 -7.15 -37.17
N GLY A 99 -12.01 -7.88 -36.10
CA GLY A 99 -13.40 -8.31 -35.91
C GLY A 99 -13.82 -9.51 -36.76
N SER A 100 -12.88 -10.24 -37.36
CA SER A 100 -13.16 -11.45 -38.15
C SER A 100 -13.31 -12.72 -37.32
N ASN A 101 -12.88 -12.70 -36.06
CA ASN A 101 -12.87 -13.82 -35.12
C ASN A 101 -14.19 -13.91 -34.31
N VAL A 102 -15.29 -14.13 -35.04
CA VAL A 102 -16.66 -14.05 -34.49
C VAL A 102 -17.17 -15.36 -33.85
N ASP A 103 -16.51 -16.47 -34.15
CA ASP A 103 -16.84 -17.79 -33.63
C ASP A 103 -15.57 -18.61 -33.36
N ARG A 104 -15.78 -19.85 -32.88
CA ARG A 104 -14.68 -20.74 -32.54
C ARG A 104 -13.78 -21.07 -33.74
N ASN A 105 -14.36 -21.29 -34.92
CA ASN A 105 -13.60 -21.70 -36.09
C ASN A 105 -12.74 -20.56 -36.65
N THR A 106 -13.12 -19.34 -36.36
CA THR A 106 -12.41 -18.11 -36.71
C THR A 106 -11.59 -17.55 -35.53
N SER A 107 -11.45 -18.32 -34.46
CA SER A 107 -10.73 -17.93 -33.23
C SER A 107 -9.30 -17.51 -33.55
N LEU A 108 -8.90 -16.32 -33.10
CA LEU A 108 -7.57 -15.76 -33.36
C LEU A 108 -6.54 -16.39 -32.42
N PRO A 109 -5.50 -17.07 -32.98
CA PRO A 109 -4.38 -17.56 -32.17
C PRO A 109 -3.60 -16.38 -31.57
N ILE A 110 -3.26 -16.50 -30.27
CA ILE A 110 -2.52 -15.48 -29.55
C ILE A 110 -1.44 -16.11 -28.67
N GLU A 111 -0.39 -15.34 -28.44
CA GLU A 111 0.69 -15.67 -27.53
C GLU A 111 0.79 -14.60 -26.44
N ILE A 112 1.18 -14.97 -25.22
CA ILE A 112 1.35 -14.06 -24.09
C ILE A 112 2.83 -13.69 -23.88
N PRO A 113 3.12 -12.45 -23.45
CA PRO A 113 2.18 -11.34 -23.15
C PRO A 113 1.65 -10.64 -24.40
N ILE A 114 0.40 -10.13 -24.35
CA ILE A 114 -0.23 -9.41 -25.45
C ILE A 114 -1.31 -8.44 -24.97
N ASP A 115 -1.51 -7.34 -25.70
CA ASP A 115 -2.65 -6.44 -25.56
C ASP A 115 -3.42 -6.38 -26.88
N ILE A 116 -4.70 -6.63 -26.83
CA ILE A 116 -5.56 -6.70 -28.00
C ILE A 116 -6.63 -5.63 -27.90
N SER A 117 -6.62 -4.67 -28.81
CA SER A 117 -7.68 -3.67 -28.91
C SER A 117 -8.75 -4.11 -29.92
N GLY A 118 -10.03 -3.99 -29.56
CA GLY A 118 -11.13 -4.39 -30.42
C GLY A 118 -12.38 -3.53 -30.26
N HIS A 119 -13.34 -3.72 -31.19
CA HIS A 119 -14.65 -3.08 -31.23
C HIS A 119 -15.77 -4.11 -31.08
N LEU A 120 -16.79 -3.82 -30.27
CA LEU A 120 -18.02 -4.60 -30.12
C LEU A 120 -19.24 -3.70 -30.45
N PRO A 121 -19.39 -3.18 -31.65
CA PRO A 121 -20.41 -2.17 -31.97
C PRO A 121 -21.84 -2.69 -31.83
N ASN A 122 -22.11 -3.97 -32.02
CA ASN A 122 -23.43 -4.56 -31.87
C ASN A 122 -23.53 -5.35 -30.55
N ALA A 123 -24.71 -5.47 -29.98
CA ALA A 123 -24.96 -6.22 -28.75
C ALA A 123 -24.60 -7.72 -28.85
N GLN A 124 -24.63 -8.27 -30.06
CA GLN A 124 -24.34 -9.69 -30.32
C GLN A 124 -22.89 -9.96 -30.67
N ASP A 125 -22.05 -8.93 -30.79
CA ASP A 125 -20.66 -9.09 -31.18
C ASP A 125 -19.88 -9.87 -30.13
N ARG A 126 -19.05 -10.77 -30.59
CA ARG A 126 -18.17 -11.62 -29.80
C ARG A 126 -16.86 -11.77 -30.52
N HIS A 127 -15.77 -11.73 -29.79
CA HIS A 127 -14.46 -12.00 -30.35
C HIS A 127 -13.84 -13.20 -29.66
N TRP A 128 -13.41 -14.16 -30.46
CA TRP A 128 -12.85 -15.43 -30.01
C TRP A 128 -11.33 -15.43 -30.18
N TYR A 129 -10.64 -15.82 -29.12
CA TYR A 129 -9.19 -15.97 -29.10
C TYR A 129 -8.85 -17.38 -28.65
N GLN A 130 -7.74 -17.93 -29.12
CA GLN A 130 -7.25 -19.22 -28.67
C GLN A 130 -5.81 -19.11 -28.21
N ILE A 131 -5.51 -19.78 -27.09
CA ILE A 131 -4.22 -19.78 -26.44
C ILE A 131 -3.82 -21.20 -26.05
N GLN A 132 -2.56 -21.56 -26.30
CA GLN A 132 -1.97 -22.82 -25.85
C GLN A 132 -1.41 -22.61 -24.44
N LEU A 133 -1.82 -23.45 -23.46
CA LEU A 133 -1.32 -23.41 -22.10
C LEU A 133 -0.92 -24.81 -21.64
N HIS A 134 0.01 -24.85 -20.66
CA HIS A 134 0.41 -26.08 -19.97
C HIS A 134 -0.37 -26.24 -18.67
N ALA A 135 -0.51 -27.48 -18.20
CA ALA A 135 -1.12 -27.82 -16.92
C ALA A 135 -0.44 -27.03 -15.77
N GLY A 136 -1.28 -26.37 -14.95
CA GLY A 136 -0.80 -25.52 -13.87
C GLY A 136 -0.30 -24.13 -14.29
N GLN A 137 -0.18 -23.86 -15.59
CA GLN A 137 0.20 -22.52 -16.05
C GLN A 137 -0.89 -21.51 -15.71
N ALA A 138 -0.49 -20.45 -15.00
CA ALA A 138 -1.38 -19.35 -14.62
C ALA A 138 -1.17 -18.15 -15.53
N ILE A 139 -2.29 -17.57 -15.99
CA ILE A 139 -2.32 -16.34 -16.78
C ILE A 139 -3.25 -15.32 -16.13
N THR A 140 -2.88 -14.05 -16.19
CA THR A 140 -3.78 -12.95 -15.85
C THR A 140 -4.51 -12.50 -17.08
N ILE A 141 -5.84 -12.45 -17.01
CA ILE A 141 -6.75 -11.97 -18.04
C ILE A 141 -7.37 -10.67 -17.53
N GLU A 142 -7.15 -9.57 -18.22
CA GLU A 142 -7.70 -8.27 -17.89
C GLU A 142 -8.40 -7.67 -19.10
N SER A 143 -9.70 -7.41 -19.00
CA SER A 143 -10.42 -6.62 -19.99
C SER A 143 -10.52 -5.17 -19.53
N ILE A 144 -10.45 -4.23 -20.46
CA ILE A 144 -10.48 -2.79 -20.18
C ILE A 144 -11.48 -2.15 -21.14
N GLY A 145 -12.54 -1.59 -20.60
CA GLY A 145 -13.58 -0.91 -21.33
C GLY A 145 -14.11 0.29 -20.54
N ALA A 146 -14.68 0.06 -19.37
CA ALA A 146 -15.20 1.13 -18.51
C ALA A 146 -14.11 2.13 -18.12
N ARG A 147 -12.89 1.66 -17.82
CA ARG A 147 -11.74 2.50 -17.41
C ARG A 147 -11.20 3.40 -18.52
N ILE A 148 -11.49 3.11 -19.80
CA ILE A 148 -11.16 3.97 -20.93
C ILE A 148 -12.38 4.76 -21.44
N GLY A 149 -13.46 4.84 -20.63
CA GLY A 149 -14.66 5.59 -20.98
C GLY A 149 -15.51 4.97 -22.09
N SER A 150 -15.29 3.71 -22.46
CA SER A 150 -16.10 3.00 -23.43
C SER A 150 -17.46 2.61 -22.83
N PRO A 151 -18.59 2.83 -23.53
CA PRO A 151 -19.91 2.42 -23.06
C PRO A 151 -20.14 0.91 -23.27
N VAL A 152 -19.25 0.09 -22.74
CA VAL A 152 -19.27 -1.37 -22.81
C VAL A 152 -19.23 -1.96 -21.42
N ASP A 153 -19.95 -3.06 -21.21
CA ASP A 153 -19.89 -3.89 -20.00
C ASP A 153 -19.33 -5.26 -20.42
N LEU A 154 -18.05 -5.46 -20.13
CA LEU A 154 -17.29 -6.60 -20.66
C LEU A 154 -17.44 -7.83 -19.78
N ALA A 155 -17.62 -8.98 -20.45
CA ALA A 155 -17.39 -10.28 -19.84
C ALA A 155 -16.41 -11.09 -20.69
N VAL A 156 -15.54 -11.85 -20.03
CA VAL A 156 -14.63 -12.79 -20.68
C VAL A 156 -14.97 -14.20 -20.21
N HIS A 157 -15.22 -15.09 -21.15
CA HIS A 157 -15.50 -16.50 -20.88
C HIS A 157 -14.32 -17.36 -21.32
N VAL A 158 -13.90 -18.29 -20.46
CA VAL A 158 -12.84 -19.26 -20.76
C VAL A 158 -13.48 -20.63 -20.97
N PHE A 159 -13.18 -21.26 -22.11
CA PHE A 159 -13.66 -22.59 -22.47
C PHE A 159 -12.51 -23.57 -22.71
N SER A 160 -12.80 -24.87 -22.52
CA SER A 160 -11.93 -25.96 -22.96
C SER A 160 -11.81 -26.03 -24.49
N GLU A 161 -10.82 -26.76 -24.97
CA GLU A 161 -10.54 -26.91 -26.40
C GLU A 161 -11.78 -27.35 -27.23
N ASP A 162 -12.54 -28.30 -26.71
CA ASP A 162 -13.75 -28.81 -27.34
C ASP A 162 -14.96 -27.87 -27.19
N ASN A 163 -14.82 -26.78 -26.43
CA ASN A 163 -15.89 -25.83 -26.09
C ASN A 163 -17.12 -26.46 -25.40
N THR A 164 -16.99 -27.68 -24.91
CA THR A 164 -18.07 -28.36 -24.20
C THR A 164 -18.23 -27.88 -22.78
N LYS A 165 -17.14 -27.36 -22.19
CA LYS A 165 -17.10 -26.92 -20.81
C LYS A 165 -16.63 -25.47 -20.71
N GLN A 166 -17.49 -24.63 -20.14
CA GLN A 166 -17.11 -23.30 -19.67
C GLN A 166 -16.37 -23.46 -18.34
N LEU A 167 -15.09 -23.07 -18.32
CA LEU A 167 -14.21 -23.25 -17.18
C LEU A 167 -14.28 -22.07 -16.22
N GLN A 168 -14.37 -20.85 -16.76
CA GLN A 168 -14.43 -19.63 -15.97
C GLN A 168 -15.22 -18.54 -16.68
N VAL A 169 -15.84 -17.66 -15.90
CA VAL A 169 -16.44 -16.40 -16.38
C VAL A 169 -15.86 -15.27 -15.54
N LEU A 170 -15.29 -14.31 -16.23
CA LEU A 170 -14.77 -13.09 -15.63
C LEU A 170 -15.81 -11.98 -15.86
N ASN A 171 -16.15 -11.30 -14.80
CA ASN A 171 -17.05 -10.15 -14.76
C ASN A 171 -16.38 -8.99 -14.00
N ASP A 172 -17.18 -8.04 -13.59
CA ASP A 172 -16.77 -6.83 -12.90
C ASP A 172 -15.75 -7.08 -11.79
N GLU A 173 -14.70 -6.29 -11.77
CA GLU A 173 -13.74 -6.27 -10.67
C GLU A 173 -14.36 -5.56 -9.45
N ARG A 174 -14.52 -6.30 -8.36
CA ARG A 174 -15.14 -5.81 -7.13
C ARG A 174 -14.15 -5.54 -6.01
N PHE A 175 -12.89 -5.89 -6.23
CA PHE A 175 -11.86 -5.71 -5.22
C PHE A 175 -11.24 -4.31 -5.31
N ASN A 176 -11.04 -3.73 -4.16
CA ASN A 176 -10.34 -2.46 -4.04
C ASN A 176 -8.87 -2.72 -3.71
N ILE A 177 -7.94 -2.14 -4.47
CA ILE A 177 -6.50 -2.27 -4.22
C ILE A 177 -6.14 -1.81 -2.80
N GLY A 178 -6.69 -0.71 -2.34
CA GLY A 178 -6.44 -0.18 -1.00
C GLY A 178 -7.59 -0.41 -0.01
N GLY A 179 -8.47 -1.41 -0.24
CA GLY A 179 -9.67 -1.63 0.55
C GLY A 179 -10.60 -0.42 0.51
N THR A 180 -11.24 -0.11 1.62
CA THR A 180 -12.13 1.08 1.71
C THR A 180 -11.36 2.41 1.67
N ARG A 181 -10.06 2.40 1.93
CA ARG A 181 -9.21 3.59 1.88
C ARG A 181 -8.80 4.00 0.47
N PHE A 182 -8.87 3.11 -0.49
CA PHE A 182 -8.57 3.40 -1.89
C PHE A 182 -9.48 2.57 -2.79
N PRO A 183 -10.75 2.97 -2.95
CA PRO A 183 -11.73 2.21 -3.70
C PRO A 183 -11.42 2.28 -5.20
N THR A 184 -11.17 1.13 -5.79
CA THR A 184 -10.80 0.93 -7.20
C THR A 184 -11.70 -0.07 -7.92
N ALA A 185 -12.80 -0.48 -7.33
CA ALA A 185 -13.78 -1.36 -7.98
C ALA A 185 -14.29 -0.75 -9.29
N HIS A 186 -14.38 -1.54 -10.33
CA HIS A 186 -14.82 -1.12 -11.66
C HIS A 186 -15.58 -2.23 -12.40
N PHE A 187 -16.17 -1.89 -13.54
CA PHE A 187 -16.99 -2.81 -14.36
C PHE A 187 -16.19 -3.61 -15.40
N ASP A 188 -14.88 -3.53 -15.39
CA ASP A 188 -14.03 -4.31 -16.28
C ASP A 188 -13.67 -5.66 -15.64
N ALA A 189 -13.70 -6.72 -16.44
CA ALA A 189 -13.46 -8.07 -15.96
C ALA A 189 -11.96 -8.35 -15.81
N THR A 190 -11.55 -8.82 -14.66
CA THR A 190 -10.16 -9.19 -14.35
C THR A 190 -10.12 -10.46 -13.50
N ALA A 191 -9.28 -11.43 -13.86
CA ALA A 191 -8.99 -12.59 -13.02
C ALA A 191 -7.73 -13.33 -13.48
N THR A 192 -7.24 -14.20 -12.60
CA THR A 192 -6.24 -15.22 -12.94
C THR A 192 -6.96 -16.51 -13.37
N PHE A 193 -6.55 -17.07 -14.50
CA PHE A 193 -6.94 -18.40 -14.94
C PHE A 193 -5.75 -19.35 -14.82
N ILE A 194 -5.98 -20.51 -14.21
CA ILE A 194 -4.99 -21.58 -14.10
C ILE A 194 -5.44 -22.74 -14.99
N ALA A 195 -4.62 -23.10 -15.95
CA ALA A 195 -4.93 -24.18 -16.89
C ALA A 195 -4.98 -25.54 -16.15
N PRO A 196 -6.11 -26.26 -16.16
CA PRO A 196 -6.24 -27.54 -15.49
C PRO A 196 -5.49 -28.69 -16.16
N ALA A 197 -5.12 -28.54 -17.45
CA ALA A 197 -4.42 -29.53 -18.27
C ALA A 197 -3.64 -28.84 -19.39
N ASP A 198 -2.75 -29.58 -20.06
CA ASP A 198 -2.17 -29.12 -21.33
C ASP A 198 -3.25 -29.05 -22.39
N GLY A 199 -3.27 -27.99 -23.19
CA GLY A 199 -4.23 -27.88 -24.30
C GLY A 199 -4.48 -26.45 -24.77
N ILE A 200 -5.38 -26.34 -25.76
CA ILE A 200 -5.86 -25.07 -26.27
C ILE A 200 -7.07 -24.61 -25.46
N TYR A 201 -7.06 -23.34 -25.10
CA TYR A 201 -8.16 -22.69 -24.40
C TYR A 201 -8.72 -21.58 -25.27
N HIS A 202 -10.05 -21.44 -25.26
CA HIS A 202 -10.72 -20.36 -25.98
C HIS A 202 -11.17 -19.27 -25.00
N LEU A 203 -10.85 -18.04 -25.33
CA LEU A 203 -11.30 -16.83 -24.61
C LEU A 203 -12.33 -16.12 -25.48
N VAL A 204 -13.48 -15.78 -24.90
CA VAL A 204 -14.55 -15.08 -25.61
C VAL A 204 -14.83 -13.76 -24.92
N VAL A 205 -14.53 -12.66 -25.59
CA VAL A 205 -14.87 -11.31 -25.13
C VAL A 205 -16.21 -10.91 -25.70
N ARG A 206 -17.12 -10.46 -24.84
CA ARG A 206 -18.44 -9.98 -25.22
C ARG A 206 -18.90 -8.80 -24.39
N ASN A 207 -19.81 -8.00 -24.95
CA ASN A 207 -20.56 -7.00 -24.22
C ASN A 207 -21.79 -7.64 -23.54
N ARG A 208 -22.03 -7.33 -22.28
CA ARG A 208 -23.21 -7.79 -21.51
C ARG A 208 -24.43 -6.90 -21.71
N ILE A 209 -24.22 -5.64 -22.11
CA ILE A 209 -25.32 -4.71 -22.32
C ILE A 209 -26.09 -5.10 -23.58
N GLY A 210 -27.33 -5.53 -23.39
CA GLY A 210 -28.21 -6.00 -24.46
C GLY A 210 -28.88 -4.89 -25.28
N ASN A 211 -28.24 -3.73 -25.45
CA ASN A 211 -28.80 -2.64 -26.26
C ASN A 211 -28.68 -2.96 -27.77
N SER A 212 -29.80 -2.94 -28.46
CA SER A 212 -29.88 -3.21 -29.92
C SER A 212 -29.24 -2.14 -30.77
N ASN A 213 -29.00 -0.94 -30.27
CA ASN A 213 -28.40 0.14 -31.06
C ASN A 213 -26.92 -0.09 -31.30
N LYS A 214 -26.51 0.05 -32.57
CA LYS A 214 -25.11 -0.03 -32.96
C LYS A 214 -24.34 1.19 -32.39
N ASP A 215 -23.25 0.94 -31.69
CA ASP A 215 -22.42 1.99 -31.11
C ASP A 215 -20.93 1.70 -31.28
N TYR A 216 -20.27 2.46 -32.15
CA TYR A 216 -18.84 2.32 -32.44
C TYR A 216 -17.93 2.85 -31.35
N ARG A 217 -18.46 3.46 -30.27
CA ARG A 217 -17.68 3.82 -29.10
C ARG A 217 -17.38 2.62 -28.20
N ARG A 218 -18.05 1.48 -28.41
CA ARG A 218 -17.84 0.24 -27.65
C ARG A 218 -16.52 -0.42 -28.04
N THR A 219 -15.43 0.14 -27.52
CA THR A 219 -14.08 -0.39 -27.67
C THR A 219 -13.67 -1.13 -26.42
N TYR A 220 -12.69 -2.02 -26.55
CA TYR A 220 -12.08 -2.69 -25.41
C TYR A 220 -10.60 -2.94 -25.69
N ARG A 221 -9.84 -3.17 -24.61
CA ARG A 221 -8.55 -3.83 -24.60
C ARG A 221 -8.67 -5.15 -23.85
N LEU A 222 -8.00 -6.18 -24.32
CA LEU A 222 -7.83 -7.45 -23.64
C LEU A 222 -6.34 -7.68 -23.42
N LYS A 223 -5.91 -7.59 -22.16
CA LYS A 223 -4.53 -7.85 -21.75
C LYS A 223 -4.42 -9.29 -21.25
N LEU A 224 -3.42 -9.97 -21.75
CA LEU A 224 -3.08 -11.32 -21.35
C LEU A 224 -1.61 -11.38 -20.98
N ASN A 225 -1.33 -11.68 -19.72
CA ASN A 225 0.02 -11.76 -19.22
C ASN A 225 0.24 -13.09 -18.50
N ARG A 226 1.50 -13.48 -18.33
CA ARG A 226 1.84 -14.49 -17.34
C ARG A 226 1.38 -13.99 -15.97
N GLN A 227 1.12 -14.92 -15.07
CA GLN A 227 0.69 -14.52 -13.71
C GLN A 227 1.63 -13.43 -13.18
N GLN A 228 1.04 -12.29 -12.84
CA GLN A 228 1.73 -11.24 -12.12
C GLN A 228 2.04 -11.73 -10.70
N PRO A 229 3.06 -11.19 -10.04
CA PRO A 229 3.25 -11.45 -8.62
C PRO A 229 1.95 -11.23 -7.85
N ASP A 230 1.76 -12.02 -6.81
CA ASP A 230 0.53 -12.08 -6.02
C ASP A 230 0.33 -10.87 -5.07
N PHE A 231 1.01 -9.77 -5.34
CA PHE A 231 0.91 -8.54 -4.57
C PHE A 231 0.85 -7.29 -5.46
N THR A 232 0.20 -6.26 -4.97
CA THR A 232 0.21 -4.89 -5.54
C THR A 232 0.31 -3.89 -4.39
N VAL A 233 1.12 -2.85 -4.56
CA VAL A 233 1.27 -1.78 -3.56
C VAL A 233 0.88 -0.45 -4.18
N VAL A 234 -0.04 0.25 -3.51
CA VAL A 234 -0.41 1.63 -3.81
C VAL A 234 0.10 2.51 -2.68
N ALA A 235 0.67 3.65 -3.01
CA ALA A 235 1.05 4.64 -2.02
C ALA A 235 0.17 5.89 -2.13
N ILE A 236 -0.41 6.29 -1.01
CA ILE A 236 -1.29 7.46 -0.92
C ILE A 236 -0.73 8.46 0.09
N GLY A 237 -0.82 9.75 -0.24
CA GLY A 237 -0.53 10.83 0.69
C GLY A 237 -1.58 10.96 1.81
N LYS A 238 -1.55 12.07 2.52
CA LYS A 238 -2.60 12.39 3.51
C LYS A 238 -3.96 12.44 2.82
N LEU A 239 -5.00 12.03 3.55
CA LEU A 239 -6.39 12.10 3.08
C LEU A 239 -6.69 13.51 2.51
N ASN A 240 -7.29 13.56 1.32
CA ASN A 240 -7.62 14.79 0.59
C ASN A 240 -6.42 15.63 0.11
N ALA A 241 -5.19 15.11 0.20
CA ALA A 241 -4.04 15.73 -0.43
C ALA A 241 -3.71 15.03 -1.76
N PRO A 242 -3.29 15.78 -2.79
CA PRO A 242 -2.73 15.17 -4.00
C PRO A 242 -1.43 14.42 -3.67
N THR A 243 -0.95 13.61 -4.61
CA THR A 243 0.30 12.83 -4.46
C THR A 243 1.57 13.67 -4.32
N GLY A 244 1.46 14.99 -4.34
CA GLY A 244 2.55 15.89 -4.03
C GLY A 244 2.92 15.83 -2.55
N LEU A 245 4.17 15.55 -2.28
CA LEU A 245 4.74 15.50 -0.94
C LEU A 245 5.61 16.72 -0.70
N THR A 246 5.56 17.25 0.50
CA THR A 246 6.44 18.33 0.92
C THR A 246 7.19 17.91 2.14
N VAL A 247 8.49 17.64 2.00
CA VAL A 247 9.40 17.41 3.12
C VAL A 247 10.13 18.69 3.46
N ARG A 248 10.33 18.92 4.75
CA ARG A 248 11.04 20.10 5.25
C ARG A 248 12.42 19.70 5.74
N PRO A 249 13.48 20.47 5.50
CA PRO A 249 14.80 20.22 6.07
C PRO A 249 14.76 19.97 7.57
N GLY A 250 15.42 18.90 7.99
CA GLY A 250 15.40 18.36 9.36
C GLY A 250 14.17 17.55 9.73
N GLY A 251 13.15 17.45 8.84
CA GLY A 251 11.88 16.79 9.12
C GLY A 251 11.61 15.55 8.28
N HIS A 252 10.42 15.02 8.50
CA HIS A 252 9.92 13.82 7.83
C HIS A 252 8.53 14.04 7.22
N GLU A 253 8.28 13.41 6.09
CA GLU A 253 6.95 13.31 5.49
C GLU A 253 6.59 11.84 5.27
N THR A 254 5.34 11.49 5.50
CA THR A 254 4.89 10.09 5.46
C THR A 254 3.88 9.85 4.35
N ILE A 255 4.10 8.78 3.63
CA ILE A 255 3.17 8.17 2.68
C ILE A 255 2.61 6.90 3.32
N HIS A 256 1.34 6.60 3.08
CA HIS A 256 0.76 5.32 3.46
C HIS A 256 0.84 4.34 2.29
N LEU A 257 1.53 3.24 2.51
CA LEU A 257 1.56 2.11 1.59
C LEU A 257 0.37 1.20 1.86
N LEU A 258 -0.41 0.92 0.83
CA LEU A 258 -1.56 0.02 0.88
C LEU A 258 -1.24 -1.20 0.02
N ALA A 259 -1.17 -2.38 0.64
CA ALA A 259 -0.90 -3.63 -0.06
C ALA A 259 -2.16 -4.46 -0.26
N THR A 260 -2.29 -5.01 -1.45
CA THR A 260 -3.22 -6.08 -1.77
C THR A 260 -2.41 -7.31 -2.15
N THR A 261 -2.69 -8.42 -1.50
CA THR A 261 -2.00 -9.69 -1.70
C THR A 261 -3.03 -10.80 -1.88
N SER A 262 -2.62 -11.91 -2.52
CA SER A 262 -3.43 -13.13 -2.51
C SER A 262 -3.56 -13.70 -1.09
N SER A 263 -4.54 -14.55 -0.86
CA SER A 263 -4.73 -15.22 0.45
C SER A 263 -3.59 -16.20 0.80
N SER A 264 -2.81 -16.61 -0.18
CA SER A 264 -1.64 -17.49 -0.02
C SER A 264 -0.33 -16.74 0.21
N HIS A 265 -0.33 -15.42 0.17
CA HIS A 265 0.86 -14.61 0.33
C HIS A 265 1.43 -14.71 1.75
N GLN A 266 2.69 -15.12 1.87
CA GLN A 266 3.37 -15.33 3.15
C GLN A 266 4.69 -14.54 3.28
N HIS A 267 5.01 -13.71 2.29
CA HIS A 267 6.27 -12.98 2.22
C HIS A 267 6.13 -11.56 2.75
N SER A 268 7.21 -11.03 3.34
CA SER A 268 7.29 -9.58 3.58
C SER A 268 7.61 -8.87 2.27
N ILE A 269 6.93 -7.76 1.99
CA ILE A 269 7.15 -6.94 0.81
C ILE A 269 8.10 -5.80 1.21
N ARG A 270 9.27 -5.72 0.57
CA ARG A 270 10.22 -4.62 0.74
C ARG A 270 9.87 -3.49 -0.21
N VAL A 271 9.80 -2.27 0.30
CA VAL A 271 9.59 -1.06 -0.50
C VAL A 271 10.80 -0.15 -0.40
N THR A 272 11.33 0.23 -1.55
CA THR A 272 12.53 1.08 -1.71
C THR A 272 12.20 2.31 -2.55
N ALA A 273 12.95 3.40 -2.37
CA ALA A 273 12.83 4.62 -3.16
C ALA A 273 14.03 4.80 -4.11
N SER A 274 13.80 5.46 -5.24
CA SER A 274 14.84 5.85 -6.18
C SER A 274 14.55 7.24 -6.77
N GLY A 275 15.60 7.95 -7.19
CA GLY A 275 15.46 9.28 -7.79
C GLY A 275 15.24 10.42 -6.78
N LEU A 276 15.53 10.19 -5.48
CA LEU A 276 15.49 11.25 -4.47
C LEU A 276 16.65 12.25 -4.65
N PRO A 277 16.43 13.54 -4.36
CA PRO A 277 17.50 14.55 -4.45
C PRO A 277 18.53 14.40 -3.32
N PRO A 278 19.72 14.99 -3.46
CA PRO A 278 20.72 15.01 -2.39
C PRO A 278 20.15 15.58 -1.09
N GLY A 279 20.52 14.96 0.05
CA GLY A 279 20.03 15.35 1.37
C GLY A 279 18.62 14.83 1.70
N VAL A 280 17.95 14.12 0.78
CA VAL A 280 16.68 13.44 1.04
C VAL A 280 16.89 11.93 1.00
N THR A 281 16.39 11.24 2.00
CA THR A 281 16.49 9.79 2.15
C THR A 281 15.12 9.16 2.37
N CYS A 282 15.02 7.89 2.05
CA CYS A 282 13.87 7.05 2.35
C CYS A 282 14.43 5.69 2.76
N GLU A 283 14.31 5.37 4.03
CA GLU A 283 14.66 4.05 4.52
C GLU A 283 13.73 2.98 3.95
N ASP A 284 14.25 1.78 3.78
CA ASP A 284 13.46 0.66 3.29
C ASP A 284 12.30 0.35 4.25
N ALA A 285 11.11 0.24 3.71
CA ALA A 285 9.93 -0.12 4.48
C ALA A 285 9.48 -1.55 4.15
N TRP A 286 8.98 -2.26 5.16
CA TRP A 286 8.59 -3.65 5.05
C TRP A 286 7.13 -3.86 5.43
N ILE A 287 6.34 -4.32 4.47
CA ILE A 287 4.96 -4.74 4.69
C ILE A 287 5.00 -6.22 5.07
N GLY A 288 4.79 -6.51 6.34
CA GLY A 288 4.82 -7.90 6.85
C GLY A 288 3.68 -8.75 6.31
N PRO A 289 3.77 -10.09 6.44
CA PRO A 289 2.74 -11.00 5.98
C PRO A 289 1.37 -10.68 6.62
N GLY A 290 0.32 -10.60 5.79
CA GLY A 290 -1.04 -10.30 6.23
C GLY A 290 -1.31 -8.82 6.58
N ILE A 291 -0.30 -7.95 6.49
CA ILE A 291 -0.43 -6.52 6.71
C ILE A 291 -0.88 -5.84 5.41
N ARG A 292 -1.86 -4.95 5.54
CA ARG A 292 -2.44 -4.23 4.40
C ARG A 292 -2.01 -2.77 4.31
N GLN A 293 -1.45 -2.22 5.38
CA GLN A 293 -1.08 -0.81 5.43
C GLN A 293 0.08 -0.59 6.38
N ILE A 294 1.06 0.20 5.94
CA ILE A 294 2.18 0.69 6.74
C ILE A 294 2.51 2.15 6.37
N PRO A 295 3.20 2.90 7.24
CA PRO A 295 3.83 4.16 6.87
C PRO A 295 5.14 3.91 6.11
N LEU A 296 5.44 4.76 5.12
CA LEU A 296 6.75 4.95 4.51
C LEU A 296 7.17 6.38 4.76
N THR A 297 8.37 6.62 5.25
CA THR A 297 8.83 7.95 5.60
C THR A 297 9.93 8.42 4.67
N ILE A 298 9.77 9.65 4.15
CA ILE A 298 10.80 10.40 3.44
C ILE A 298 11.35 11.43 4.41
N SER A 299 12.66 11.46 4.55
CA SER A 299 13.39 12.30 5.50
C SER A 299 14.30 13.27 4.76
N ALA A 300 14.39 14.50 5.22
CA ALA A 300 15.33 15.49 4.70
C ALA A 300 16.32 15.90 5.79
N THR A 301 17.61 15.96 5.45
CA THR A 301 18.62 16.52 6.36
C THR A 301 18.41 18.02 6.55
N ASP A 302 18.97 18.59 7.61
CA ASP A 302 18.92 20.05 7.84
C ASP A 302 19.53 20.89 6.71
N THR A 303 20.40 20.29 5.92
CA THR A 303 21.11 20.91 4.79
C THR A 303 20.52 20.56 3.43
N ALA A 304 19.34 19.93 3.39
CA ALA A 304 18.69 19.62 2.12
C ALA A 304 18.31 20.90 1.36
N GLU A 305 18.73 20.97 0.10
CA GLU A 305 18.49 22.11 -0.77
C GLU A 305 17.04 22.15 -1.28
N PRO A 306 16.49 23.35 -1.57
CA PRO A 306 15.18 23.48 -2.20
C PRO A 306 15.10 22.66 -3.50
N PHE A 307 14.05 21.87 -3.64
CA PHE A 307 13.87 20.94 -4.75
C PHE A 307 12.41 20.81 -5.16
N ILE A 308 12.14 20.59 -6.42
CA ILE A 308 10.86 20.12 -6.96
C ILE A 308 11.17 19.11 -8.06
N GLY A 309 10.66 17.90 -7.92
CA GLY A 309 10.88 16.84 -8.90
C GLY A 309 10.09 15.58 -8.59
N SER A 310 10.25 14.57 -9.44
CA SER A 310 9.63 13.26 -9.24
C SER A 310 10.62 12.25 -8.68
N PHE A 311 10.08 11.23 -8.01
CA PHE A 311 10.81 10.06 -7.55
C PHE A 311 9.96 8.81 -7.75
N GLN A 312 10.53 7.64 -7.57
CA GLN A 312 9.85 6.37 -7.75
C GLN A 312 9.99 5.48 -6.52
N LEU A 313 8.97 4.66 -6.29
CA LEU A 313 8.96 3.60 -5.29
C LEU A 313 8.84 2.24 -5.98
N HIS A 314 9.57 1.25 -5.47
CA HIS A 314 9.55 -0.12 -5.95
C HIS A 314 9.26 -1.07 -4.79
N ALA A 315 8.40 -2.03 -5.04
CA ALA A 315 8.04 -3.06 -4.08
C ALA A 315 8.58 -4.40 -4.57
N SER A 316 9.24 -5.17 -3.72
CA SER A 316 9.86 -6.45 -4.06
C SER A 316 9.61 -7.51 -3.01
N ILE A 317 9.58 -8.76 -3.46
CA ILE A 317 9.58 -9.97 -2.62
C ILE A 317 10.65 -10.93 -3.11
N ASP A 318 11.16 -11.76 -2.21
CA ASP A 318 12.05 -12.85 -2.56
C ASP A 318 11.30 -14.19 -2.49
N VAL A 319 11.20 -14.86 -3.62
CA VAL A 319 10.53 -16.16 -3.75
C VAL A 319 11.44 -17.16 -4.44
N GLY A 320 11.77 -18.26 -3.76
CA GLY A 320 12.60 -19.31 -4.33
C GLY A 320 13.99 -18.86 -4.78
N GLY A 321 14.57 -17.83 -4.13
CA GLY A 321 15.88 -17.27 -4.48
C GLY A 321 15.86 -16.29 -5.65
N GLN A 322 14.66 -15.89 -6.11
CA GLN A 322 14.48 -14.85 -7.12
C GLN A 322 13.76 -13.65 -6.52
N THR A 323 14.28 -12.45 -6.76
CA THR A 323 13.64 -11.21 -6.40
C THR A 323 12.65 -10.80 -7.48
N VAL A 324 11.38 -10.67 -7.11
CA VAL A 324 10.33 -10.16 -7.99
C VAL A 324 10.02 -8.72 -7.58
N THR A 325 10.20 -7.78 -8.51
CA THR A 325 10.02 -6.35 -8.24
C THR A 325 8.87 -5.79 -9.08
N GLN A 326 8.07 -4.93 -8.46
CA GLN A 326 7.02 -4.14 -9.10
C GLN A 326 7.17 -2.66 -8.72
N ARG A 327 6.67 -1.79 -9.59
CA ARG A 327 6.53 -0.38 -9.28
C ARG A 327 5.39 -0.19 -8.27
N VAL A 328 5.63 0.60 -7.23
CA VAL A 328 4.56 1.08 -6.35
C VAL A 328 3.74 2.14 -7.09
N LEU A 329 2.42 2.00 -7.05
CA LEU A 329 1.51 2.87 -7.77
C LEU A 329 1.20 4.12 -6.94
N PRO A 330 1.49 5.34 -7.44
CA PRO A 330 1.03 6.57 -6.80
C PRO A 330 -0.49 6.68 -6.85
N GLY A 331 -1.11 7.04 -5.75
CA GLY A 331 -2.57 7.15 -5.68
C GLY A 331 -3.04 8.44 -5.01
N THR A 332 -4.12 9.02 -5.53
CA THR A 332 -4.83 10.14 -4.94
C THR A 332 -6.27 9.77 -4.70
N MET A 333 -6.81 10.12 -3.53
CA MET A 333 -8.22 9.99 -3.23
C MET A 333 -8.98 11.22 -3.68
N ASN A 334 -9.85 11.04 -4.67
CA ASN A 334 -10.77 12.08 -5.09
C ASN A 334 -12.06 11.97 -4.27
N ARG A 335 -12.36 12.99 -3.44
CA ARG A 335 -13.61 13.12 -2.70
C ARG A 335 -13.91 11.95 -1.76
N THR A 336 -13.50 12.08 -0.53
CA THR A 336 -13.73 11.09 0.54
C THR A 336 -15.13 11.17 1.16
N ASP A 337 -15.86 12.24 0.87
CA ASP A 337 -17.21 12.55 1.39
C ASP A 337 -18.36 11.91 0.61
N LEU A 338 -18.06 11.29 -0.53
CA LEU A 338 -19.06 10.58 -1.33
C LEU A 338 -19.06 9.08 -1.02
N PRO A 339 -20.23 8.43 -1.04
CA PRO A 339 -20.36 6.97 -0.88
C PRO A 339 -19.55 6.17 -1.91
N LEU A 340 -19.23 6.78 -3.04
CA LEU A 340 -18.42 6.22 -4.13
C LEU A 340 -17.17 7.08 -4.36
N GLY A 341 -16.46 7.45 -3.30
CA GLY A 341 -15.14 8.04 -3.45
C GLY A 341 -14.29 7.13 -4.31
N SER A 342 -13.62 7.67 -5.33
CA SER A 342 -12.77 6.89 -6.22
C SER A 342 -11.30 7.16 -5.94
N GLY A 343 -10.52 6.11 -5.78
CA GLY A 343 -9.08 6.16 -5.87
C GLY A 343 -8.68 6.42 -7.31
N ARG A 344 -7.75 7.34 -7.51
CA ARG A 344 -7.15 7.63 -8.81
C ARG A 344 -5.66 7.31 -8.75
N LEU A 345 -5.17 6.54 -9.70
CA LEU A 345 -3.74 6.33 -9.87
C LEU A 345 -3.13 7.50 -10.63
N GLU A 346 -1.93 7.85 -10.22
CA GLU A 346 -1.11 8.87 -10.86
C GLU A 346 0.14 8.20 -11.48
N SER A 347 0.87 8.96 -12.31
CA SER A 347 2.07 8.41 -12.96
C SER A 347 3.28 8.37 -12.03
N ASP A 348 3.49 9.44 -11.27
CA ASP A 348 4.69 9.66 -10.47
C ASP A 348 4.37 10.30 -9.13
N PHE A 349 5.25 10.10 -8.17
CA PHE A 349 5.29 10.89 -6.96
C PHE A 349 6.02 12.20 -7.22
N THR A 350 5.43 13.29 -6.79
CA THR A 350 6.09 14.61 -6.80
C THR A 350 6.56 14.96 -5.41
N LEU A 351 7.82 15.34 -5.28
CA LEU A 351 8.44 15.76 -4.04
C LEU A 351 8.85 17.22 -4.14
N SER A 352 8.57 18.00 -3.11
CA SER A 352 9.16 19.32 -2.88
C SER A 352 9.92 19.35 -1.56
N VAL A 353 11.07 20.04 -1.56
CA VAL A 353 11.82 20.42 -0.36
C VAL A 353 11.65 21.91 -0.19
N THR A 354 11.15 22.34 0.97
CA THR A 354 10.79 23.74 1.25
C THR A 354 11.56 24.30 2.45
N ASP A 355 10.93 25.13 3.26
CA ASP A 355 11.53 25.72 4.46
C ASP A 355 11.72 24.70 5.56
N ALA A 356 12.70 24.95 6.45
CA ALA A 356 13.03 24.08 7.56
C ALA A 356 11.82 23.79 8.50
N ALA A 357 11.75 22.56 9.00
CA ALA A 357 10.71 22.16 9.93
C ALA A 357 10.86 22.88 11.28
N PRO A 358 9.79 23.48 11.83
CA PRO A 358 9.86 24.16 13.13
C PRO A 358 10.04 23.19 14.31
N ILE A 359 9.45 22.02 14.19
CA ILE A 359 9.56 20.94 15.18
C ILE A 359 9.78 19.64 14.40
N THR A 360 10.71 18.81 14.86
CA THR A 360 11.01 17.51 14.27
C THR A 360 10.94 16.42 15.33
N ALA A 361 10.79 15.18 14.91
CA ALA A 361 10.78 14.03 15.80
C ALA A 361 11.48 12.85 15.12
N THR A 362 12.39 12.22 15.85
CA THR A 362 13.10 11.02 15.39
C THR A 362 12.78 9.84 16.28
N ALA A 363 12.74 8.64 15.70
CA ALA A 363 12.55 7.39 16.42
C ALA A 363 13.72 6.44 16.18
N SER A 364 14.05 5.68 17.19
CA SER A 364 15.02 4.58 17.13
C SER A 364 14.56 3.40 17.96
N ILE A 365 15.08 2.22 17.70
CA ILE A 365 14.86 0.97 18.43
C ILE A 365 16.18 0.39 18.92
N ASP A 366 16.17 -0.27 20.06
CA ASP A 366 17.40 -0.84 20.64
C ASP A 366 17.81 -2.17 20.03
N ARG A 367 16.89 -2.82 19.31
CA ARG A 367 17.08 -4.14 18.70
C ARG A 367 16.43 -4.19 17.33
N GLU A 368 17.00 -4.97 16.43
CA GLU A 368 16.46 -5.20 15.10
C GLU A 368 15.52 -6.42 15.05
N ARG A 369 15.51 -7.27 16.10
CA ARG A 369 14.78 -8.53 16.14
C ARG A 369 13.97 -8.66 17.42
N TYR A 370 12.70 -9.02 17.26
CA TYR A 370 11.76 -9.22 18.36
C TYR A 370 11.05 -10.56 18.21
N GLN A 371 10.82 -11.26 19.32
CA GLN A 371 9.97 -12.44 19.29
C GLN A 371 8.48 -12.05 19.29
N GLN A 372 7.62 -12.93 18.79
CA GLN A 372 6.19 -12.84 19.04
C GLN A 372 5.92 -12.81 20.56
N GLY A 373 4.89 -12.06 21.02
CA GLY A 373 4.61 -11.90 22.43
C GLY A 373 5.67 -11.07 23.15
N SER A 374 6.12 -9.97 22.55
CA SER A 374 7.07 -9.03 23.15
C SER A 374 6.62 -7.58 22.96
N ILE A 375 7.28 -6.66 23.65
CA ILE A 375 7.06 -5.22 23.52
C ILE A 375 8.26 -4.61 22.80
N ILE A 376 7.98 -3.79 21.80
CA ILE A 376 8.95 -2.94 21.12
C ILE A 376 8.82 -1.52 21.67
N ASP A 377 9.95 -0.92 22.02
CA ASP A 377 10.06 0.47 22.44
C ASP A 377 10.65 1.32 21.32
N LEU A 378 9.91 2.34 20.89
CA LEU A 378 10.44 3.41 20.09
C LEU A 378 10.94 4.52 21.00
N ASN A 379 12.25 4.72 21.04
CA ASN A 379 12.88 5.86 21.69
C ASN A 379 12.70 7.07 20.79
N ILE A 380 11.96 8.07 21.24
CA ILE A 380 11.57 9.25 20.46
C ILE A 380 12.29 10.47 21.02
N THR A 381 12.94 11.23 20.13
CA THR A 381 13.52 12.52 20.41
C THR A 381 12.77 13.59 19.63
N VAL A 382 12.32 14.63 20.32
CA VAL A 382 11.64 15.80 19.72
C VAL A 382 12.58 16.99 19.79
N ASP A 383 12.89 17.57 18.64
CA ASP A 383 13.68 18.79 18.54
C ASP A 383 12.77 19.98 18.18
N ARG A 384 12.91 21.07 18.92
CA ARG A 384 12.16 22.31 18.76
C ARG A 384 13.11 23.44 18.39
N ARG A 385 12.92 24.04 17.23
CA ARG A 385 13.71 25.21 16.83
C ARG A 385 13.39 26.41 17.73
N GLU A 386 14.31 27.37 17.76
CA GLU A 386 14.16 28.60 18.53
C GLU A 386 12.80 29.27 18.27
N GLY A 387 12.13 29.71 19.35
CA GLY A 387 10.81 30.34 19.29
C GLY A 387 9.62 29.38 19.27
N GLN A 388 9.85 28.07 19.29
CA GLN A 388 8.78 27.09 19.42
C GLN A 388 8.38 26.85 20.89
N PRO A 389 7.07 26.65 21.18
CA PRO A 389 6.60 26.44 22.56
C PRO A 389 7.11 25.09 23.10
N ASP A 390 7.45 25.11 24.38
CA ASP A 390 7.84 23.93 25.13
C ASP A 390 6.61 23.22 25.70
N ALA A 391 5.77 22.71 24.80
CA ALA A 391 4.50 22.08 25.14
C ALA A 391 4.63 20.56 25.34
N GLU A 392 3.73 20.00 26.13
CA GLU A 392 3.55 18.54 26.23
C GLU A 392 3.43 17.89 24.85
N VAL A 393 4.00 16.72 24.71
CA VAL A 393 3.93 15.90 23.50
C VAL A 393 3.19 14.62 23.80
N LYS A 394 2.19 14.30 22.97
CA LYS A 394 1.49 13.00 23.02
C LYS A 394 2.00 12.09 21.92
N LEU A 395 2.34 10.87 22.30
CA LEU A 395 2.91 9.83 21.45
C LEU A 395 1.92 8.71 21.23
N ASN A 396 1.74 8.30 20.00
CA ASN A 396 0.99 7.09 19.63
C ASN A 396 1.47 6.56 18.27
N GLY A 397 1.14 5.32 17.95
CA GLY A 397 1.52 4.73 16.67
C GLY A 397 0.83 5.36 15.48
N ASP A 398 1.52 5.40 14.34
CA ASP A 398 0.92 5.78 13.06
C ASP A 398 0.74 4.55 12.19
N SER A 399 -0.52 4.32 11.79
CA SER A 399 -0.86 3.23 10.85
C SER A 399 -0.28 1.86 11.26
N LEU A 400 -0.28 1.59 12.55
CA LEU A 400 0.18 0.30 13.08
C LEU A 400 -0.58 -0.86 12.42
N PRO A 401 0.09 -2.00 12.20
CA PRO A 401 -0.61 -3.24 11.92
C PRO A 401 -1.75 -3.45 12.91
N PRO A 402 -2.97 -3.84 12.46
CA PRO A 402 -4.16 -3.92 13.35
C PRO A 402 -3.97 -4.83 14.56
N GLN A 403 -3.03 -5.75 14.48
CA GLN A 403 -2.72 -6.69 15.54
C GLN A 403 -1.78 -6.09 16.61
N ILE A 404 -0.96 -5.10 16.25
CA ILE A 404 -0.03 -4.46 17.18
C ILE A 404 -0.81 -3.48 18.06
N GLN A 405 -0.72 -3.67 19.38
CA GLN A 405 -1.41 -2.83 20.34
C GLN A 405 -0.59 -1.58 20.66
N ASP A 406 -1.22 -0.44 20.50
CA ASP A 406 -0.67 0.88 20.84
C ASP A 406 -0.81 1.15 22.33
N HIS A 407 0.21 1.76 22.92
CA HIS A 407 0.20 2.25 24.29
C HIS A 407 0.56 3.73 24.30
N VAL A 408 -0.47 4.59 24.39
CA VAL A 408 -0.31 6.05 24.34
C VAL A 408 0.49 6.53 25.54
N THR A 409 1.55 7.29 25.26
CA THR A 409 2.41 7.92 26.27
C THR A 409 2.58 9.41 25.97
N SER A 410 3.17 10.16 26.90
CA SER A 410 3.49 11.57 26.71
C SER A 410 4.93 11.86 27.08
N ILE A 411 5.45 12.95 26.52
CA ILE A 411 6.68 13.61 26.95
C ILE A 411 6.24 14.89 27.64
N ASP A 412 6.65 15.10 28.86
CA ASP A 412 6.28 16.27 29.64
C ASP A 412 6.86 17.56 29.05
N SER A 413 6.24 18.69 29.37
CA SER A 413 6.79 20.02 29.06
C SER A 413 8.19 20.17 29.65
N GLY A 414 9.14 20.67 28.87
CA GLY A 414 10.56 20.76 29.27
C GLY A 414 11.42 19.55 28.92
N GLU A 415 10.79 18.45 28.52
CA GLU A 415 11.49 17.26 28.10
C GLU A 415 11.50 17.11 26.57
N SER A 416 12.56 16.49 26.06
CA SER A 416 12.73 16.25 24.62
C SER A 416 12.74 14.78 24.25
N GLN A 417 12.73 13.88 25.22
CA GLN A 417 12.83 12.45 24.98
C GLN A 417 11.68 11.70 25.64
N GLY A 418 11.22 10.66 24.99
CA GLY A 418 10.18 9.78 25.49
C GLY A 418 10.16 8.44 24.76
N VAL A 419 9.30 7.54 25.20
CA VAL A 419 9.19 6.19 24.64
C VAL A 419 7.75 5.89 24.27
N ALA A 420 7.53 5.47 23.03
CA ALA A 420 6.27 4.87 22.60
C ALA A 420 6.44 3.35 22.56
N SER A 421 5.61 2.63 23.31
CA SER A 421 5.71 1.17 23.44
C SER A 421 4.57 0.48 22.70
N PHE A 422 4.86 -0.62 22.01
CA PHE A 422 3.87 -1.38 21.24
C PHE A 422 3.99 -2.87 21.54
N TYR A 423 2.86 -3.53 21.78
CA TYR A 423 2.85 -4.98 21.97
C TYR A 423 2.73 -5.72 20.65
N ILE A 424 3.70 -6.60 20.37
CA ILE A 424 3.73 -7.53 19.24
C ILE A 424 3.00 -8.80 19.66
N PRO A 425 1.81 -9.09 19.14
CA PRO A 425 1.05 -10.25 19.61
C PRO A 425 1.68 -11.57 19.15
N GLU A 426 1.38 -12.62 19.89
CA GLU A 426 1.88 -13.97 19.65
C GLU A 426 1.46 -14.59 18.31
N HIS A 427 0.38 -14.09 17.70
CA HIS A 427 -0.15 -14.55 16.41
C HIS A 427 0.25 -13.68 15.21
N LEU A 428 1.06 -12.63 15.42
CA LEU A 428 1.60 -11.85 14.31
C LEU A 428 2.57 -12.75 13.52
N PRO A 429 2.37 -12.95 12.20
CA PRO A 429 3.25 -13.83 11.43
C PRO A 429 4.72 -13.41 11.51
N PRO A 430 5.67 -14.34 11.54
CA PRO A 430 7.09 -14.01 11.42
C PRO A 430 7.40 -13.28 10.11
N GLY A 431 8.32 -12.31 10.14
CA GLY A 431 8.70 -11.51 8.97
C GLY A 431 9.21 -10.12 9.33
N MET A 432 9.48 -9.31 8.32
CA MET A 432 9.92 -7.94 8.45
C MET A 432 8.72 -6.99 8.53
N TYR A 433 8.78 -6.01 9.41
CA TYR A 433 7.74 -5.02 9.67
C TYR A 433 8.33 -3.62 9.77
N THR A 434 7.52 -2.62 9.43
CA THR A 434 7.88 -1.20 9.59
C THR A 434 6.76 -0.48 10.34
N ILE A 435 7.14 0.34 11.32
CA ILE A 435 6.24 1.20 12.10
C ILE A 435 6.81 2.61 12.22
N ALA A 436 5.94 3.57 12.55
CA ALA A 436 6.32 4.94 12.91
C ALA A 436 5.45 5.43 14.06
N ALA A 437 5.90 6.48 14.73
CA ALA A 437 5.11 7.13 15.76
C ALA A 437 4.57 8.48 15.29
N ARG A 438 3.39 8.80 15.79
CA ARG A 438 2.72 10.09 15.65
C ARG A 438 3.01 10.93 16.88
N VAL A 439 3.48 12.13 16.65
CA VAL A 439 3.87 13.11 17.66
C VAL A 439 2.92 14.30 17.57
N ARG A 440 2.08 14.46 18.58
CA ARG A 440 1.10 15.54 18.64
C ARG A 440 1.53 16.55 19.70
N THR A 441 1.73 17.81 19.29
CA THR A 441 2.17 18.91 20.15
C THR A 441 1.61 20.25 19.65
N THR A 442 2.10 21.35 20.19
CA THR A 442 1.76 22.71 19.75
C THR A 442 2.95 23.35 19.07
N HIS A 443 2.73 24.07 17.98
CA HIS A 443 3.75 24.88 17.33
C HIS A 443 3.30 26.34 17.18
N SER A 444 4.28 27.24 17.11
CA SER A 444 4.08 28.65 16.86
C SER A 444 4.39 28.98 15.41
N TYR A 445 3.57 29.79 14.77
CA TYR A 445 3.76 30.28 13.42
C TYR A 445 3.41 31.77 13.31
N PRO A 446 4.12 32.56 12.48
CA PRO A 446 3.81 33.96 12.27
C PRO A 446 2.51 34.09 11.47
N LEU A 447 1.56 34.90 11.98
CA LEU A 447 0.33 35.25 11.25
C LEU A 447 0.63 36.27 10.14
N ASP A 448 1.45 37.25 10.47
CA ASP A 448 1.93 38.30 9.58
C ASP A 448 3.33 38.71 10.05
N PRO A 449 4.37 38.44 9.24
CA PRO A 449 5.73 38.83 9.59
C PRO A 449 5.91 40.33 9.84
N ALA A 450 5.07 41.18 9.19
CA ALA A 450 5.10 42.62 9.38
C ALA A 450 4.55 43.08 10.72
N LEU A 451 3.69 42.29 11.35
CA LEU A 451 3.05 42.62 12.63
C LEU A 451 3.75 41.97 13.83
N GLY A 452 4.70 41.09 13.61
CA GLY A 452 5.41 40.36 14.69
C GLY A 452 4.51 39.46 15.56
N ALA A 453 3.26 39.26 15.15
CA ALA A 453 2.32 38.44 15.90
C ALA A 453 2.48 36.96 15.53
N ALA A 454 2.73 36.12 16.54
CA ALA A 454 2.72 34.67 16.40
C ALA A 454 1.40 34.10 16.94
N LYS A 455 0.96 32.99 16.36
CA LYS A 455 -0.18 32.20 16.81
C LYS A 455 0.26 30.78 17.08
N GLU A 456 -0.27 30.20 18.15
CA GLU A 456 -0.05 28.80 18.47
C GLU A 456 -1.18 27.93 17.88
N ALA A 457 -0.81 26.76 17.40
CA ALA A 457 -1.76 25.76 16.93
C ALA A 457 -1.28 24.34 17.27
N ALA A 458 -2.23 23.45 17.53
CA ALA A 458 -1.96 22.05 17.63
C ALA A 458 -1.43 21.51 16.29
N THR A 459 -0.35 20.75 16.34
CA THR A 459 0.23 20.10 15.17
C THR A 459 0.44 18.61 15.41
N THR A 460 0.49 17.87 14.33
CA THR A 460 0.86 16.45 14.34
C THR A 460 1.98 16.26 13.33
N ILE A 461 3.12 15.83 13.81
CA ILE A 461 4.26 15.40 12.99
C ILE A 461 4.48 13.91 13.16
N LEU A 462 5.27 13.33 12.30
CA LEU A 462 5.60 11.92 12.33
C LEU A 462 7.10 11.76 12.55
N THR A 463 7.48 10.64 13.17
CA THR A 463 8.89 10.25 13.23
C THR A 463 9.33 9.66 11.90
N ASN A 464 10.63 9.43 11.72
CA ASN A 464 11.07 8.45 10.74
C ASN A 464 10.45 7.09 11.05
N ALA A 465 10.27 6.28 10.00
CA ALA A 465 9.88 4.88 10.16
C ALA A 465 11.08 4.05 10.64
N VAL A 466 10.78 2.99 11.40
CA VAL A 466 11.77 2.00 11.84
C VAL A 466 11.33 0.61 11.43
N SER A 467 12.28 -0.22 11.00
CA SER A 467 12.03 -1.59 10.54
C SER A 467 12.65 -2.61 11.48
N PHE A 468 11.96 -3.73 11.70
CA PHE A 468 12.39 -4.81 12.59
C PHE A 468 11.88 -6.16 12.11
N GLU A 469 12.57 -7.22 12.52
CA GLU A 469 12.18 -8.60 12.26
C GLU A 469 11.37 -9.17 13.43
N VAL A 470 10.24 -9.80 13.14
CA VAL A 470 9.50 -10.63 14.09
C VAL A 470 9.82 -12.10 13.82
N TYR A 471 10.24 -12.82 14.85
CA TYR A 471 10.54 -14.23 14.77
C TYR A 471 9.62 -15.07 15.69
N PRO A 472 9.45 -16.39 15.41
CA PRO A 472 8.63 -17.27 16.24
C PRO A 472 9.08 -17.27 17.69
N ALA A 473 8.13 -17.08 18.60
CA ALA A 473 8.44 -17.03 20.03
C ALA A 473 8.91 -18.40 20.57
N PRO A 474 10.08 -18.51 21.18
CA PRO A 474 10.50 -19.71 21.90
C PRO A 474 9.70 -19.93 23.18
N TYR A 475 9.12 -18.86 23.74
CA TYR A 475 8.16 -18.89 24.84
C TYR A 475 7.34 -17.61 24.85
N ILE A 476 6.16 -17.66 25.48
CA ILE A 476 5.25 -16.52 25.65
C ILE A 476 5.07 -16.23 27.14
N VAL A 477 5.16 -14.95 27.51
CA VAL A 477 4.85 -14.46 28.85
C VAL A 477 3.40 -13.99 28.89
N ARG A 478 2.59 -14.51 29.81
CA ARG A 478 1.19 -14.13 29.99
C ARG A 478 0.88 -13.83 31.44
N ILE A 479 0.09 -12.79 31.69
CA ILE A 479 -0.51 -12.52 32.99
C ILE A 479 -1.82 -13.30 33.06
N ASP A 480 -2.09 -13.92 34.20
CA ASP A 480 -3.34 -14.65 34.40
C ASP A 480 -4.52 -13.67 34.40
N LEU A 481 -5.67 -14.12 33.86
CA LEU A 481 -6.86 -13.28 33.73
C LEU A 481 -7.39 -12.74 35.06
N ASP A 482 -7.22 -13.52 36.15
CA ASP A 482 -7.65 -13.20 37.50
C ASP A 482 -6.59 -12.41 38.28
N ALA A 483 -5.48 -12.00 37.66
CA ALA A 483 -4.43 -11.25 38.33
C ALA A 483 -4.94 -9.90 38.85
N PRO A 484 -4.48 -9.44 40.03
CA PRO A 484 -4.87 -8.16 40.61
C PRO A 484 -4.53 -7.00 39.66
N LYS A 485 -5.50 -6.08 39.45
CA LYS A 485 -5.31 -4.87 38.65
C LYS A 485 -5.10 -3.60 39.48
N LYS A 486 -5.19 -3.69 40.81
CA LYS A 486 -5.00 -2.57 41.71
C LYS A 486 -4.11 -2.96 42.87
N ILE A 487 -3.30 -2.00 43.31
CA ILE A 487 -2.46 -2.12 44.51
C ILE A 487 -2.53 -0.82 45.31
N LYS A 488 -2.65 -0.92 46.62
CA LYS A 488 -2.54 0.25 47.50
C LYS A 488 -1.08 0.59 47.78
N ARG A 489 -0.79 1.88 47.98
CA ARG A 489 0.52 2.31 48.51
C ARG A 489 0.88 1.54 49.76
N GLY A 490 2.15 1.20 49.93
CA GLY A 490 2.66 0.42 51.04
C GLY A 490 2.27 -1.07 51.03
N GLN A 491 1.49 -1.54 50.07
CA GLN A 491 1.06 -2.94 50.01
C GLN A 491 1.88 -3.80 49.05
N VAL A 492 1.72 -5.10 49.25
CA VAL A 492 2.28 -6.16 48.40
C VAL A 492 1.14 -6.96 47.82
N ILE A 493 1.19 -7.19 46.52
CA ILE A 493 0.27 -8.12 45.83
C ILE A 493 1.03 -9.29 45.23
N GLN A 494 0.32 -10.39 45.06
CA GLN A 494 0.77 -11.57 44.34
C GLN A 494 0.17 -11.53 42.94
N MET A 495 1.00 -11.50 41.89
CA MET A 495 0.54 -11.49 40.51
C MET A 495 0.90 -12.83 39.85
N PRO A 496 -0.08 -13.69 39.60
CA PRO A 496 0.16 -14.95 38.93
C PRO A 496 0.37 -14.73 37.43
N TYR A 497 1.30 -15.47 36.86
CA TYR A 497 1.65 -15.42 35.46
C TYR A 497 2.22 -16.74 34.95
N SER A 498 2.32 -16.88 33.64
CA SER A 498 2.88 -18.07 32.99
C SER A 498 3.93 -17.69 31.95
N CYS A 499 4.92 -18.59 31.77
CA CYS A 499 5.89 -18.55 30.69
C CYS A 499 5.72 -19.84 29.87
N ILE A 500 4.84 -19.82 28.88
CA ILE A 500 4.48 -20.98 28.07
C ILE A 500 5.58 -21.22 27.06
N ARG A 501 6.24 -22.39 27.12
CA ARG A 501 7.34 -22.75 26.23
C ARG A 501 6.82 -23.30 24.90
N ASN A 502 7.40 -22.80 23.83
CA ASN A 502 7.13 -23.25 22.46
C ASN A 502 8.38 -23.92 21.88
N ASN A 503 8.21 -24.73 20.84
CA ASN A 503 9.31 -25.29 20.03
C ASN A 503 10.43 -25.96 20.85
N GLN A 504 10.07 -26.63 21.95
CA GLN A 504 11.01 -27.33 22.83
C GLN A 504 12.10 -26.44 23.46
N PHE A 505 11.83 -25.16 23.66
CA PHE A 505 12.77 -24.27 24.35
C PHE A 505 13.10 -24.78 25.77
N ILE A 506 14.35 -25.13 25.99
CA ILE A 506 14.85 -25.72 27.26
C ILE A 506 15.65 -24.73 28.12
N GLY A 507 15.90 -23.52 27.61
CA GLY A 507 16.65 -22.47 28.32
C GLY A 507 15.99 -22.02 29.63
N LYS A 508 16.73 -21.30 30.46
CA LYS A 508 16.16 -20.62 31.66
C LYS A 508 15.40 -19.38 31.22
N ILE A 509 14.32 -19.03 31.91
CA ILE A 509 13.58 -17.79 31.69
C ILE A 509 13.61 -17.00 32.99
N HIS A 510 14.30 -15.88 33.01
CA HIS A 510 14.34 -14.98 34.16
C HIS A 510 13.34 -13.84 33.99
N THR A 511 12.44 -13.66 34.95
CA THR A 511 11.37 -12.66 34.86
C THR A 511 11.59 -11.51 35.81
N GLU A 512 11.26 -10.30 35.36
CA GLU A 512 11.35 -9.08 36.15
C GLU A 512 10.31 -8.04 35.71
N ILE A 513 10.05 -7.05 36.58
CA ILE A 513 9.20 -5.91 36.26
C ILE A 513 10.06 -4.79 35.71
N ARG A 514 9.64 -4.24 34.58
CA ARG A 514 10.29 -3.13 33.87
C ARG A 514 9.30 -2.06 33.46
N ALA A 515 9.80 -0.86 33.22
CA ALA A 515 9.11 0.21 32.49
C ALA A 515 10.16 1.09 31.77
N PRO A 516 9.82 1.71 30.62
CA PRO A 516 10.65 2.75 30.04
C PRO A 516 10.88 3.89 31.04
N GLY A 517 12.12 4.41 31.09
CA GLY A 517 12.47 5.46 32.07
C GLY A 517 12.59 5.00 33.53
N GLY A 518 12.45 3.68 33.79
CA GLY A 518 12.53 3.10 35.11
C GLY A 518 11.17 2.96 35.80
N VAL A 519 11.17 2.27 36.93
CA VAL A 519 9.97 2.03 37.74
C VAL A 519 10.05 2.86 39.01
N VAL A 520 9.22 3.90 39.15
CA VAL A 520 9.20 4.76 40.30
C VAL A 520 8.27 4.17 41.39
N GLY A 521 8.79 3.93 42.57
CA GLY A 521 7.99 3.48 43.70
C GLY A 521 7.38 2.09 43.60
N ILE A 522 7.69 1.32 42.55
CA ILE A 522 7.21 -0.05 42.35
C ILE A 522 8.41 -0.98 42.30
N ARG A 523 8.32 -2.10 42.98
CA ARG A 523 9.34 -3.16 42.94
C ARG A 523 8.68 -4.51 42.68
N GLY A 524 9.32 -5.33 41.85
CA GLY A 524 8.94 -6.71 41.65
C GLY A 524 10.13 -7.62 41.88
N ARG A 525 9.91 -8.73 42.57
CA ARG A 525 10.94 -9.75 42.72
C ARG A 525 10.75 -10.83 41.69
N GLY A 526 11.69 -10.87 40.77
CA GLY A 526 11.67 -11.83 39.66
C GLY A 526 11.81 -13.29 40.07
N VAL A 527 11.37 -14.17 39.21
CA VAL A 527 11.45 -15.62 39.35
C VAL A 527 12.21 -16.18 38.16
N THR A 528 13.04 -17.20 38.38
CA THR A 528 13.72 -17.92 37.27
C THR A 528 13.06 -19.26 37.05
N PHE A 529 12.51 -19.45 35.86
CA PHE A 529 11.93 -20.71 35.39
C PHE A 529 13.03 -21.61 34.84
N VAL A 530 13.06 -22.84 35.31
CA VAL A 530 14.00 -23.89 34.87
C VAL A 530 13.22 -25.15 34.50
N GLY A 531 13.74 -25.92 33.53
CA GLY A 531 13.12 -27.17 33.08
C GLY A 531 11.74 -26.94 32.47
N GLN A 532 10.73 -27.69 32.91
CA GLN A 532 9.36 -27.65 32.38
C GLN A 532 8.41 -26.77 33.19
N THR A 533 8.91 -26.01 34.16
CA THR A 533 8.07 -25.10 34.95
C THR A 533 7.59 -23.95 34.08
N GLU A 534 6.29 -23.70 34.05
CA GLU A 534 5.66 -22.67 33.22
C GLU A 534 4.85 -21.64 34.01
N THR A 535 4.49 -21.91 35.28
CA THR A 535 3.68 -21.01 36.09
C THR A 535 4.47 -20.44 37.27
N GLY A 536 4.25 -19.19 37.56
CA GLY A 536 4.89 -18.49 38.66
C GLY A 536 4.03 -17.38 39.23
N VAL A 537 4.53 -16.81 40.33
CA VAL A 537 3.91 -15.66 40.99
C VAL A 537 4.98 -14.62 41.20
N ILE A 538 4.78 -13.40 40.70
CA ILE A 538 5.65 -12.27 41.01
C ILE A 538 5.03 -11.42 42.11
N GLN A 539 5.84 -11.12 43.15
CA GLN A 539 5.45 -10.20 44.18
C GLN A 539 5.69 -8.77 43.70
N ILE A 540 4.65 -7.95 43.67
CA ILE A 540 4.73 -6.53 43.36
C ILE A 540 4.50 -5.73 44.65
N ILE A 541 5.43 -4.82 44.94
CA ILE A 541 5.42 -3.92 46.09
C ILE A 541 5.23 -2.51 45.56
N ALA A 542 4.20 -1.81 46.03
CA ALA A 542 4.07 -0.37 45.83
C ALA A 542 4.59 0.33 47.08
N ASN A 543 5.60 1.16 46.94
CA ASN A 543 6.11 1.99 48.05
C ASN A 543 5.07 3.06 48.44
N ASP A 544 5.29 3.72 49.58
CA ASP A 544 4.42 4.82 50.02
C ASP A 544 4.47 6.06 49.12
N ASP A 545 5.55 6.22 48.35
CA ASP A 545 5.79 7.29 47.40
C ASP A 545 5.41 6.93 45.94
N ALA A 546 4.89 5.73 45.71
CA ALA A 546 4.51 5.30 44.35
C ALA A 546 3.46 6.25 43.73
N PRO A 547 3.60 6.65 42.46
CA PRO A 547 2.67 7.55 41.80
C PRO A 547 1.27 6.92 41.69
N LEU A 548 0.22 7.69 42.08
CA LEU A 548 -1.16 7.24 41.99
C LEU A 548 -1.63 7.13 40.55
N GLY A 549 -2.57 6.21 40.30
CA GLY A 549 -3.21 6.02 38.99
C GLY A 549 -2.64 4.85 38.21
N LYS A 550 -3.06 4.75 36.96
CA LYS A 550 -2.59 3.70 36.03
C LYS A 550 -1.11 3.89 35.72
N GLN A 551 -0.36 2.80 35.83
CA GLN A 551 1.07 2.80 35.54
C GLN A 551 1.31 2.51 34.07
N SER A 552 1.58 3.56 33.30
CA SER A 552 1.83 3.47 31.85
C SER A 552 3.17 2.78 31.56
N GLY A 553 3.17 1.84 30.62
CA GLY A 553 4.39 1.14 30.19
C GLY A 553 4.95 0.10 31.16
N LEU A 554 4.33 -0.06 32.35
CA LEU A 554 4.74 -1.11 33.30
C LEU A 554 4.51 -2.49 32.65
N ARG A 555 5.51 -3.35 32.72
CA ARG A 555 5.48 -4.65 32.06
C ARG A 555 6.23 -5.72 32.84
N LEU A 556 5.83 -6.97 32.61
CA LEU A 556 6.58 -8.14 33.00
C LEU A 556 7.42 -8.57 31.79
N GLU A 557 8.73 -8.64 31.99
CA GLU A 557 9.68 -9.13 31.00
C GLU A 557 10.20 -10.50 31.42
N GLY A 558 10.35 -11.39 30.46
CA GLY A 558 10.99 -12.68 30.62
C GLY A 558 12.21 -12.77 29.72
N LEU A 559 13.40 -12.79 30.30
CA LEU A 559 14.66 -12.98 29.61
C LEU A 559 14.98 -14.47 29.48
N GLY A 560 14.91 -15.00 28.27
CA GLY A 560 15.29 -16.37 27.96
C GLY A 560 16.79 -16.49 27.70
N THR A 561 17.45 -17.41 28.40
CA THR A 561 18.88 -17.64 28.26
C THR A 561 19.16 -19.01 27.67
N VAL A 562 20.12 -19.06 26.74
CA VAL A 562 20.69 -20.28 26.20
C VAL A 562 22.19 -20.25 26.52
N GLU A 563 22.72 -21.29 27.13
CA GLU A 563 24.13 -21.33 27.60
C GLU A 563 24.53 -20.10 28.45
N ASP A 564 23.57 -19.66 29.29
CA ASP A 564 23.67 -18.47 30.16
C ASP A 564 23.78 -17.12 29.42
N GLU A 565 23.64 -17.07 28.09
CA GLU A 565 23.49 -15.84 27.32
C GLU A 565 22.01 -15.47 27.14
N GLY A 566 21.64 -14.22 27.42
CA GLY A 566 20.28 -13.68 27.23
C GLY A 566 20.04 -13.35 25.76
N ILE A 567 19.28 -14.19 25.05
CA ILE A 567 19.05 -14.04 23.61
C ILE A 567 17.57 -13.84 23.22
N HIS A 568 16.66 -14.15 24.13
CA HIS A 568 15.23 -13.99 23.87
C HIS A 568 14.59 -13.10 24.93
N LEU A 569 13.67 -12.22 24.50
CA LEU A 569 12.92 -11.35 25.42
C LEU A 569 11.44 -11.37 25.08
N GLY A 570 10.66 -12.10 25.88
CA GLY A 570 9.20 -12.03 25.89
C GLY A 570 8.74 -10.98 26.88
N SER A 571 7.63 -10.29 26.60
CA SER A 571 7.11 -9.29 27.52
C SER A 571 5.61 -9.06 27.34
N VAL A 572 4.94 -8.60 28.40
CA VAL A 572 3.52 -8.28 28.41
C VAL A 572 3.26 -7.08 29.30
N PHE A 573 2.37 -6.17 28.89
CA PHE A 573 1.97 -5.02 29.72
C PHE A 573 1.24 -5.48 30.97
N LEU A 574 1.50 -4.79 32.09
CA LEU A 574 0.77 -4.92 33.34
C LEU A 574 -0.28 -3.81 33.41
N ASP A 575 -1.56 -4.19 33.40
CA ASP A 575 -2.67 -3.26 33.66
C ASP A 575 -2.82 -3.08 35.20
N LEU A 576 -1.96 -2.26 35.76
CA LEU A 576 -1.89 -2.03 37.23
C LEU A 576 -2.18 -0.56 37.54
N GLU A 577 -3.11 -0.35 38.48
CA GLU A 577 -3.46 0.96 39.04
C GLU A 577 -3.01 1.05 40.51
N ILE A 578 -2.28 2.10 40.86
CA ILE A 578 -1.92 2.40 42.23
C ILE A 578 -3.00 3.28 42.84
N VAL A 579 -3.54 2.85 43.96
CA VAL A 579 -4.56 3.55 44.74
C VAL A 579 -4.08 3.88 46.16
N GLU A 580 -4.77 4.79 46.85
CA GLU A 580 -4.45 5.16 48.22
C GLU A 580 -4.70 4.01 49.22
#